data_da457dc0d3c5be03e48549be37e20e0e
#
_entry.id   da457dc0d3c5be03e48549be37e20e0e
#
_cell.length_a   1.000
_cell.length_b   1.000
_cell.length_c   1.000
_cell.angle_alpha   90.00
_cell.angle_beta   90.00
_cell.angle_gamma   90.00
#
_symmetry.space_group_name_H-M   'P 1'
#
loop_
_entity.id
_entity.type
_entity.pdbx_description
1 polymer ?
#
loop_
_entity_poly.entity_id
_entity_poly.type
_entity_poly.pdbx_seq_one_letter_code
_entity_poly.pdbx_strand_id
1 'polypeptide(L)'
;MSLSVKASMLIATLLVATAAAAQTADGGLYIAGDGFSFQVAAERALAQNPNARRFFLLALPAEAAALGDRATPAQRRLRDRVIAANGVLMVCQRDLDNGSVLSAGLLEGVVPVRGWPAGGSNSLPAGQRYFAGENPAQLPAANEALRRLRSACS
;
A
#
# COMPACT_ATOMS: atom_id res chain seq x y z
N MET A 1 -16.44 73.87 7.80
CA MET A 1 -15.31 73.02 7.42
C MET A 1 -15.66 71.58 7.76
N SER A 2 -16.02 70.81 6.80
CA SER A 2 -16.45 69.41 6.97
C SER A 2 -15.34 68.51 6.50
N LEU A 3 -14.74 67.75 7.43
CA LEU A 3 -13.75 66.73 7.11
C LEU A 3 -14.46 65.38 6.96
N SER A 4 -14.62 64.99 5.71
CA SER A 4 -15.17 63.70 5.35
C SER A 4 -14.09 62.62 5.47
N VAL A 5 -14.17 61.80 6.52
CA VAL A 5 -13.31 60.63 6.67
C VAL A 5 -13.93 59.47 5.86
N LYS A 6 -13.33 59.19 4.74
CA LYS A 6 -13.66 57.97 3.97
C LYS A 6 -13.01 56.76 4.64
N ALA A 7 -13.82 55.97 5.30
CA ALA A 7 -13.42 54.67 5.80
C ALA A 7 -13.33 53.69 4.62
N SER A 8 -12.10 53.34 4.25
CA SER A 8 -11.86 52.26 3.31
C SER A 8 -11.97 50.91 4.04
N MET A 9 -13.06 50.24 3.82
CA MET A 9 -13.26 48.85 4.23
C MET A 9 -12.39 47.94 3.37
N LEU A 10 -11.28 47.51 3.88
CA LEU A 10 -10.49 46.40 3.32
C LEU A 10 -11.22 45.09 3.65
N ILE A 11 -11.93 44.54 2.67
CA ILE A 11 -12.46 43.18 2.75
C ILE A 11 -11.28 42.24 2.51
N ALA A 12 -10.73 41.72 3.60
CA ALA A 12 -9.79 40.60 3.53
C ALA A 12 -10.58 39.34 3.17
N THR A 13 -10.59 38.98 1.90
CA THR A 13 -11.05 37.69 1.44
C THR A 13 -10.10 36.62 1.96
N LEU A 14 -10.47 35.97 3.06
CA LEU A 14 -9.83 34.74 3.50
C LEU A 14 -10.09 33.69 2.42
N LEU A 15 -9.10 33.45 1.58
CA LEU A 15 -9.02 32.23 0.79
C LEU A 15 -8.80 31.07 1.78
N VAL A 16 -9.88 30.49 2.26
CA VAL A 16 -9.84 29.16 2.85
C VAL A 16 -9.49 28.23 1.71
N ALA A 17 -8.19 27.98 1.53
CA ALA A 17 -7.74 26.84 0.80
C ALA A 17 -8.27 25.63 1.60
N THR A 18 -9.41 25.09 1.19
CA THR A 18 -9.77 23.71 1.51
C THR A 18 -8.64 22.89 0.91
N ALA A 19 -7.63 22.59 1.75
CA ALA A 19 -6.80 21.44 1.51
C ALA A 19 -7.81 20.31 1.38
N ALA A 20 -8.13 19.90 0.13
CA ALA A 20 -8.68 18.60 -0.14
C ALA A 20 -7.82 17.70 0.71
N ALA A 21 -8.41 17.06 1.73
CA ALA A 21 -7.70 16.14 2.58
C ALA A 21 -6.96 15.26 1.60
N ALA A 22 -5.65 15.50 1.48
CA ALA A 22 -4.80 14.68 0.66
C ALA A 22 -5.11 13.31 1.25
N GLN A 23 -5.83 12.48 0.48
CA GLN A 23 -6.06 11.09 0.84
C GLN A 23 -4.68 10.66 1.20
N THR A 24 -4.44 10.40 2.47
CA THR A 24 -3.11 10.24 3.05
C THR A 24 -2.42 9.28 2.14
N ALA A 25 -1.53 9.81 1.29
CA ALA A 25 -0.91 9.04 0.25
C ALA A 25 -0.29 7.87 0.99
N ASP A 26 -0.71 6.65 0.64
CA ASP A 26 -0.16 5.46 1.26
C ASP A 26 1.36 5.57 1.20
N GLY A 27 2.04 4.98 2.16
CA GLY A 27 3.50 5.04 2.29
C GLY A 27 4.26 4.30 1.20
N GLY A 28 3.57 3.86 0.14
CA GLY A 28 4.12 3.22 -1.03
C GLY A 28 4.04 1.70 -1.01
N LEU A 29 4.41 1.12 -2.16
CA LEU A 29 4.51 -0.33 -2.37
C LEU A 29 5.98 -0.73 -2.48
N TYR A 30 6.35 -1.73 -1.70
CA TYR A 30 7.69 -2.33 -1.68
C TYR A 30 7.57 -3.80 -2.06
N ILE A 31 8.39 -4.25 -3.01
CA ILE A 31 8.34 -5.61 -3.55
C ILE A 31 9.63 -6.33 -3.17
N ALA A 32 9.48 -7.47 -2.50
CA ALA A 32 10.56 -8.40 -2.20
C ALA A 32 10.51 -9.59 -3.18
N GLY A 33 11.64 -9.99 -3.72
CA GLY A 33 11.75 -11.11 -4.66
C GLY A 33 11.96 -10.70 -6.12
N ASP A 34 11.92 -9.40 -6.41
CA ASP A 34 12.26 -8.84 -7.72
C ASP A 34 13.58 -8.04 -7.61
N GLY A 35 14.67 -8.78 -7.45
CA GLY A 35 16.01 -8.21 -7.24
C GLY A 35 16.29 -7.67 -5.83
N PHE A 36 15.31 -7.67 -4.94
CA PHE A 36 15.46 -7.24 -3.55
C PHE A 36 15.02 -8.34 -2.58
N SER A 37 15.82 -8.57 -1.54
CA SER A 37 15.41 -9.46 -0.45
C SER A 37 14.27 -8.85 0.38
N PHE A 38 13.58 -9.68 1.13
CA PHE A 38 12.60 -9.22 2.12
C PHE A 38 13.22 -8.22 3.10
N GLN A 39 14.45 -8.48 3.55
CA GLN A 39 15.15 -7.57 4.45
C GLN A 39 15.31 -6.19 3.85
N VAL A 40 15.84 -6.09 2.63
CA VAL A 40 16.06 -4.80 1.96
C VAL A 40 14.74 -4.06 1.72
N ALA A 41 13.71 -4.76 1.26
CA ALA A 41 12.40 -4.16 1.01
C ALA A 41 11.77 -3.63 2.30
N ALA A 42 11.80 -4.42 3.37
CA ALA A 42 11.23 -4.07 4.66
C ALA A 42 11.99 -2.91 5.34
N GLU A 43 13.33 -2.94 5.34
CA GLU A 43 14.14 -1.86 5.91
C GLU A 43 13.91 -0.54 5.16
N ARG A 44 13.82 -0.57 3.83
CA ARG A 44 13.51 0.59 3.02
C ARG A 44 12.11 1.14 3.34
N ALA A 45 11.13 0.25 3.44
CA ALA A 45 9.76 0.62 3.77
C ALA A 45 9.68 1.31 5.14
N LEU A 46 10.32 0.75 6.15
CA LEU A 46 10.38 1.33 7.49
C LEU A 46 11.09 2.69 7.51
N ALA A 47 12.21 2.82 6.80
CA ALA A 47 12.97 4.08 6.74
C ALA A 47 12.18 5.20 6.05
N GLN A 48 11.36 4.88 5.04
CA GLN A 48 10.56 5.85 4.30
C GLN A 48 9.20 6.15 4.95
N ASN A 49 8.81 5.40 5.97
CA ASN A 49 7.52 5.58 6.66
C ASN A 49 7.70 5.74 8.19
N PRO A 50 8.46 6.74 8.67
CA PRO A 50 8.73 6.92 10.09
C PRO A 50 7.49 7.32 10.90
N ASN A 51 6.45 7.87 10.24
CA ASN A 51 5.26 8.43 10.87
C ASN A 51 4.06 7.46 10.87
N ALA A 52 4.30 6.16 10.87
CA ALA A 52 3.27 5.12 10.86
C ALA A 52 2.24 5.26 9.73
N ARG A 53 2.62 5.88 8.61
CA ARG A 53 1.82 5.89 7.39
C ARG A 53 1.70 4.47 6.89
N ARG A 54 0.47 4.06 6.50
CA ARG A 54 0.24 2.73 5.96
C ARG A 54 1.04 2.53 4.67
N PHE A 55 1.79 1.44 4.59
CA PHE A 55 2.54 1.03 3.42
C PHE A 55 2.31 -0.46 3.13
N PHE A 56 2.73 -0.90 1.96
CA PHE A 56 2.43 -2.23 1.44
C PHE A 56 3.73 -2.93 1.08
N LEU A 57 3.88 -4.17 1.54
CA LEU A 57 5.03 -5.01 1.24
C LEU A 57 4.54 -6.32 0.61
N LEU A 58 4.80 -6.47 -0.68
CA LEU A 58 4.51 -7.68 -1.44
C LEU A 58 5.73 -8.59 -1.44
N ALA A 59 5.56 -9.83 -1.01
CA ALA A 59 6.59 -10.86 -1.15
C ALA A 59 6.24 -11.79 -2.31
N LEU A 60 7.12 -11.82 -3.30
CA LEU A 60 7.09 -12.80 -4.39
C LEU A 60 7.65 -14.16 -3.90
N PRO A 61 7.46 -15.26 -4.63
CA PRO A 61 7.77 -16.61 -4.14
C PRO A 61 9.17 -16.78 -3.54
N ALA A 62 10.18 -16.14 -4.13
CA ALA A 62 11.56 -16.24 -3.63
C ALA A 62 11.75 -15.72 -2.19
N GLU A 63 10.89 -14.80 -1.76
CA GLU A 63 10.98 -14.14 -0.45
C GLU A 63 9.77 -14.41 0.45
N ALA A 64 8.77 -15.15 -0.02
CA ALA A 64 7.53 -15.40 0.71
C ALA A 64 7.72 -16.20 2.01
N ALA A 65 8.80 -16.96 2.13
CA ALA A 65 9.13 -17.67 3.38
C ALA A 65 9.26 -16.72 4.59
N ALA A 66 9.64 -15.46 4.36
CA ALA A 66 9.72 -14.44 5.40
C ALA A 66 8.35 -14.11 6.03
N LEU A 67 7.26 -14.38 5.31
CA LEU A 67 5.90 -14.12 5.77
C LEU A 67 5.25 -15.30 6.49
N GLY A 68 5.98 -16.37 6.73
CA GLY A 68 5.43 -17.59 7.29
C GLY A 68 6.25 -18.15 8.47
N ASP A 69 5.93 -19.37 8.81
CA ASP A 69 6.58 -20.16 9.88
C ASP A 69 8.04 -20.49 9.59
N ARG A 70 8.42 -20.53 8.31
CA ARG A 70 9.79 -20.78 7.85
C ARG A 70 10.70 -19.55 7.94
N ALA A 71 10.18 -18.41 8.36
CA ALA A 71 10.96 -17.20 8.52
C ALA A 71 12.09 -17.40 9.53
N THR A 72 13.27 -16.89 9.20
CA THR A 72 14.39 -16.85 10.15
C THR A 72 14.06 -15.94 11.34
N PRO A 73 14.74 -16.07 12.49
CA PRO A 73 14.53 -15.15 13.61
C PRO A 73 14.69 -13.67 13.24
N ALA A 74 15.63 -13.35 12.34
CA ALA A 74 15.83 -11.99 11.85
C ALA A 74 14.65 -11.51 10.99
N GLN A 75 14.16 -12.36 10.10
CA GLN A 75 12.98 -12.06 9.27
C GLN A 75 11.73 -11.88 10.12
N ARG A 76 11.52 -12.72 11.14
CA ARG A 76 10.38 -12.57 12.07
C ARG A 76 10.42 -11.23 12.79
N ARG A 77 11.56 -10.86 13.38
CA ARG A 77 11.70 -9.55 14.04
C ARG A 77 11.42 -8.38 13.10
N LEU A 78 11.93 -8.48 11.88
CA LEU A 78 11.73 -7.43 10.88
C LEU A 78 10.26 -7.35 10.41
N ARG A 79 9.64 -8.50 10.18
CA ARG A 79 8.21 -8.61 9.86
C ARG A 79 7.33 -7.98 10.96
N ASP A 80 7.63 -8.29 12.22
CA ASP A 80 6.88 -7.75 13.35
C ASP A 80 7.03 -6.22 13.44
N ARG A 81 8.22 -5.70 13.13
CA ARG A 81 8.45 -4.25 13.01
C ARG A 81 7.64 -3.62 11.86
N VAL A 82 7.55 -4.30 10.72
CA VAL A 82 6.73 -3.85 9.58
C VAL A 82 5.26 -3.76 9.99
N ILE A 83 4.73 -4.78 10.64
CA ILE A 83 3.34 -4.79 11.11
C ILE A 83 3.11 -3.68 12.16
N ALA A 84 4.00 -3.54 13.12
CA ALA A 84 3.90 -2.50 14.15
C ALA A 84 3.98 -1.08 13.57
N ALA A 85 4.65 -0.91 12.44
CA ALA A 85 4.74 0.36 11.71
C ALA A 85 3.58 0.61 10.74
N ASN A 86 2.50 -0.15 10.83
CA ASN A 86 1.34 -0.07 9.94
C ASN A 86 1.59 -0.57 8.50
N GLY A 87 2.54 -1.49 8.33
CA GLY A 87 2.76 -2.17 7.07
C GLY A 87 1.77 -3.30 6.85
N VAL A 88 1.30 -3.46 5.61
CA VAL A 88 0.45 -4.57 5.18
C VAL A 88 1.29 -5.56 4.38
N LEU A 89 1.31 -6.81 4.83
CA LEU A 89 2.04 -7.90 4.18
C LEU A 89 1.15 -8.57 3.14
N MET A 90 1.69 -8.82 1.96
CA MET A 90 0.93 -9.33 0.82
C MET A 90 1.68 -10.43 0.08
N VAL A 91 0.91 -11.32 -0.53
CA VAL A 91 1.37 -12.32 -1.52
C VAL A 91 0.44 -12.29 -2.73
N CYS A 92 0.90 -12.77 -3.88
CA CYS A 92 0.04 -12.92 -5.04
C CYS A 92 -0.86 -14.14 -4.91
N GLN A 93 -2.14 -14.00 -5.22
CA GLN A 93 -3.07 -15.12 -5.22
C GLN A 93 -2.64 -16.21 -6.20
N ARG A 94 -2.12 -15.84 -7.39
CA ARG A 94 -1.61 -16.81 -8.37
C ARG A 94 -0.53 -17.71 -7.79
N ASP A 95 0.31 -17.18 -6.89
CA ASP A 95 1.42 -17.93 -6.31
C ASP A 95 0.93 -18.92 -5.23
N LEU A 96 -0.20 -18.61 -4.60
CA LEU A 96 -0.93 -19.54 -3.75
C LEU A 96 -1.62 -20.63 -4.58
N ASP A 97 -2.28 -20.23 -5.67
CA ASP A 97 -3.04 -21.15 -6.54
C ASP A 97 -2.13 -22.17 -7.25
N ASN A 98 -0.94 -21.74 -7.66
CA ASN A 98 0.03 -22.63 -8.34
C ASN A 98 0.99 -23.35 -7.37
N GLY A 99 0.87 -23.11 -6.07
CA GLY A 99 1.69 -23.76 -5.03
C GLY A 99 3.12 -23.21 -4.89
N SER A 100 3.47 -22.13 -5.58
CA SER A 100 4.78 -21.46 -5.42
C SER A 100 4.93 -20.84 -4.03
N VAL A 101 3.81 -20.45 -3.43
CA VAL A 101 3.70 -20.04 -2.03
C VAL A 101 2.69 -20.95 -1.34
N LEU A 102 3.08 -21.54 -0.23
CA LEU A 102 2.18 -22.38 0.55
C LEU A 102 1.33 -21.53 1.47
N SER A 103 0.01 -21.64 1.39
CA SER A 103 -0.91 -20.98 2.31
C SER A 103 -0.79 -21.50 3.74
N ALA A 104 -0.53 -22.81 3.89
CA ALA A 104 -0.22 -23.40 5.18
C ALA A 104 1.11 -22.83 5.71
N GLY A 105 1.05 -22.28 6.92
CA GLY A 105 2.21 -21.65 7.56
C GLY A 105 2.40 -20.17 7.25
N LEU A 106 1.59 -19.55 6.39
CA LEU A 106 1.56 -18.09 6.29
C LEU A 106 1.03 -17.47 7.58
N LEU A 107 1.58 -16.32 7.93
CA LEU A 107 1.10 -15.52 9.05
C LEU A 107 -0.35 -15.10 8.80
N GLU A 108 -1.17 -15.19 9.84
CA GLU A 108 -2.51 -14.61 9.80
C GLU A 108 -2.44 -13.10 9.50
N GLY A 109 -3.31 -12.64 8.61
CA GLY A 109 -3.34 -11.24 8.17
C GLY A 109 -2.50 -10.93 6.93
N VAL A 110 -1.75 -11.88 6.37
CA VAL A 110 -1.16 -11.74 5.04
C VAL A 110 -2.29 -11.69 4.01
N VAL A 111 -2.27 -10.66 3.18
CA VAL A 111 -3.32 -10.39 2.19
C VAL A 111 -2.95 -11.01 0.84
N PRO A 112 -3.73 -11.95 0.31
CA PRO A 112 -3.58 -12.42 -1.06
C PRO A 112 -4.11 -11.38 -2.05
N VAL A 113 -3.36 -11.11 -3.10
CA VAL A 113 -3.69 -10.12 -4.12
C VAL A 113 -3.82 -10.76 -5.48
N ARG A 114 -4.90 -10.45 -6.18
CA ARG A 114 -5.11 -10.88 -7.57
C ARG A 114 -4.49 -9.89 -8.53
N GLY A 115 -3.89 -10.42 -9.58
CA GLY A 115 -3.43 -9.65 -10.73
C GLY A 115 -4.58 -9.08 -11.55
N TRP A 116 -4.26 -8.41 -12.65
CA TRP A 116 -5.26 -7.96 -13.58
C TRP A 116 -5.95 -9.16 -14.28
N PRO A 117 -7.23 -9.04 -14.59
CA PRO A 117 -7.91 -10.04 -15.41
C PRO A 117 -7.33 -10.06 -16.83
N ALA A 118 -7.68 -11.08 -17.58
CA ALA A 118 -7.39 -11.13 -19.00
C ALA A 118 -7.94 -9.87 -19.69
N GLY A 119 -7.11 -9.17 -20.44
CA GLY A 119 -7.44 -7.84 -21.01
C GLY A 119 -6.95 -6.65 -20.17
N GLY A 120 -6.32 -6.91 -19.03
CA GLY A 120 -5.67 -5.87 -18.20
C GLY A 120 -6.66 -4.99 -17.45
N SER A 121 -6.16 -3.87 -16.95
CA SER A 121 -6.95 -2.92 -16.16
C SER A 121 -8.14 -2.30 -16.91
N ASN A 122 -8.05 -2.22 -18.23
CA ASN A 122 -9.10 -1.65 -19.09
C ASN A 122 -10.32 -2.55 -19.23
N SER A 123 -10.21 -3.85 -18.88
CA SER A 123 -11.35 -4.78 -18.88
C SER A 123 -12.29 -4.61 -17.69
N LEU A 124 -11.88 -3.85 -16.67
CA LEU A 124 -12.71 -3.57 -15.51
C LEU A 124 -13.70 -2.44 -15.79
N PRO A 125 -14.96 -2.60 -15.39
CA PRO A 125 -15.92 -1.50 -15.44
C PRO A 125 -15.43 -0.28 -14.68
N ALA A 126 -15.78 0.91 -15.13
CA ALA A 126 -15.48 2.15 -14.44
C ALA A 126 -15.98 2.07 -12.98
N GLY A 127 -15.11 2.34 -12.03
CA GLY A 127 -15.41 2.27 -10.59
C GLY A 127 -15.16 0.91 -9.93
N GLN A 128 -14.93 -0.16 -10.68
CA GLN A 128 -14.52 -1.43 -10.11
C GLN A 128 -13.02 -1.41 -9.78
N ARG A 129 -12.69 -1.46 -8.49
CA ARG A 129 -11.31 -1.29 -8.00
C ARG A 129 -10.72 -2.60 -7.47
N TYR A 130 -11.58 -3.49 -6.99
CA TYR A 130 -11.19 -4.70 -6.29
C TYR A 130 -11.93 -5.91 -6.86
N PHE A 131 -11.30 -7.08 -6.79
CA PHE A 131 -11.95 -8.33 -7.14
C PHE A 131 -12.73 -8.88 -5.95
N ALA A 132 -13.71 -9.73 -6.25
CA ALA A 132 -14.45 -10.45 -5.21
C ALA A 132 -13.46 -11.26 -4.34
N GLY A 133 -13.64 -11.21 -3.02
CA GLY A 133 -12.79 -11.91 -2.05
C GLY A 133 -11.55 -11.13 -1.58
N GLU A 134 -11.21 -10.00 -2.21
CA GLU A 134 -10.20 -9.09 -1.68
C GLU A 134 -10.81 -8.21 -0.57
N ASN A 135 -9.98 -7.83 0.39
CA ASN A 135 -10.37 -6.88 1.42
C ASN A 135 -9.94 -5.46 1.00
N PRO A 136 -10.87 -4.61 0.53
CA PRO A 136 -10.53 -3.26 0.10
C PRO A 136 -9.90 -2.38 1.17
N ALA A 137 -10.19 -2.67 2.45
CA ALA A 137 -9.62 -1.90 3.56
C ALA A 137 -8.13 -2.15 3.75
N GLN A 138 -7.63 -3.29 3.27
CA GLN A 138 -6.23 -3.70 3.38
C GLN A 138 -5.44 -3.43 2.11
N LEU A 139 -6.09 -3.19 0.99
CA LEU A 139 -5.42 -2.86 -0.27
C LEU A 139 -5.21 -1.35 -0.42
N PRO A 140 -4.19 -0.92 -1.16
CA PRO A 140 -4.01 0.48 -1.48
C PRO A 140 -5.20 1.02 -2.29
N ALA A 141 -5.47 2.30 -2.19
CA ALA A 141 -6.46 2.96 -3.03
C ALA A 141 -6.16 2.75 -4.52
N ALA A 142 -7.17 2.86 -5.39
CA ALA A 142 -7.02 2.67 -6.83
C ALA A 142 -6.16 3.79 -7.45
N ASN A 143 -4.88 3.67 -7.27
CA ASN A 143 -3.85 4.59 -7.70
C ASN A 143 -2.71 3.79 -8.36
N GLU A 144 -1.59 4.44 -8.60
CA GLU A 144 -0.40 3.83 -9.17
C GLU A 144 0.13 2.64 -8.35
N ALA A 145 0.05 2.71 -7.03
CA ALA A 145 0.50 1.62 -6.16
C ALA A 145 -0.34 0.34 -6.37
N LEU A 146 -1.67 0.47 -6.43
CA LEU A 146 -2.55 -0.66 -6.72
C LEU A 146 -2.31 -1.21 -8.13
N ARG A 147 -2.13 -0.34 -9.12
CA ARG A 147 -1.82 -0.75 -10.49
C ARG A 147 -0.52 -1.55 -10.56
N ARG A 148 0.53 -1.08 -9.91
CA ARG A 148 1.82 -1.79 -9.82
C ARG A 148 1.68 -3.12 -9.08
N LEU A 149 0.94 -3.15 -7.97
CA LEU A 149 0.68 -4.35 -7.20
C LEU A 149 0.00 -5.43 -8.05
N ARG A 150 -1.07 -5.07 -8.75
CA ARG A 150 -1.78 -6.01 -9.62
C ARG A 150 -0.92 -6.45 -10.81
N SER A 151 -0.10 -5.57 -11.37
CA SER A 151 0.83 -5.93 -12.45
C SER A 151 1.90 -6.92 -11.98
N ALA A 152 2.38 -6.78 -10.76
CA ALA A 152 3.32 -7.73 -10.17
C ALA A 152 2.70 -9.12 -9.92
N CYS A 153 1.37 -9.19 -9.75
CA CYS A 153 0.62 -10.41 -9.49
C CYS A 153 -0.14 -10.98 -10.71
N SER A 154 0.06 -10.40 -11.89
CA SER A 154 -0.54 -10.87 -13.14
C SER A 154 0.16 -12.08 -13.72
#